data_b9a84efbb8c01e20cf86a891be291bc1
#
_entry.id   b9a84efbb8c01e20cf86a891be291bc1
#
_cell.length_a   1.000
_cell.length_b   1.000
_cell.length_c   1.000
_cell.angle_alpha   90.00
_cell.angle_beta   90.00
_cell.angle_gamma   90.00
#
_symmetry.space_group_name_H-M   'P 1'
#
loop_
_entity.id
_entity.type
_entity.pdbx_description
1 polymer ?
#
loop_
_entity_poly.entity_id
_entity_poly.type
_entity_poly.pdbx_seq_one_letter_code
_entity_poly.pdbx_strand_id
1 'polypeptide(L)'
;MCDEKKYGNYRGWADRVADVMATAHPDFTYANLSIRGKLVRQVLDEQIEAALAQVTGPDTLISFHAGANDVIRPGYKAEIVLAQYTDAVRRLAASGATILLFTVLERTGNSGRSAKMWEERFGGFNRNVRAVAQEVGAIIADANEETAFSDKRFLAFDRLHLNAMGHERVADAVLELLDLPFNTEWREPLPPAKPEPKLFKVVVSILWFITFALPWMWRRARGKSSGDGRSCKYPIAIHWPLNLD
;
A
#
# COMPACT_ATOMS: atom_id res chain seq x y z
N MET A 1 -5.52 0.79 8.17
CA MET A 1 -5.31 0.78 9.63
C MET A 1 -4.89 2.16 10.04
N CYS A 2 -5.26 2.59 11.20
CA CYS A 2 -5.04 3.96 11.68
C CYS A 2 -5.79 5.02 10.85
N ASP A 3 -6.93 4.66 10.30
CA ASP A 3 -7.87 5.51 9.59
C ASP A 3 -9.24 5.46 10.27
N GLU A 4 -10.18 6.30 9.86
CA GLU A 4 -11.57 6.21 10.30
C GLU A 4 -12.19 4.86 9.91
N LYS A 5 -13.23 4.46 10.62
CA LYS A 5 -13.99 3.26 10.27
C LYS A 5 -15.21 3.65 9.42
N LYS A 6 -15.40 2.96 8.31
CA LYS A 6 -16.60 2.99 7.47
C LYS A 6 -17.07 1.55 7.26
N TYR A 7 -18.36 1.29 7.43
CA TYR A 7 -18.91 -0.06 7.33
C TYR A 7 -18.22 -1.12 8.22
N GLY A 8 -17.83 -0.72 9.45
CA GLY A 8 -17.15 -1.61 10.40
C GLY A 8 -15.65 -1.87 10.12
N ASN A 9 -15.13 -1.48 8.97
CA ASN A 9 -13.75 -1.63 8.55
C ASN A 9 -13.00 -0.28 8.55
N TYR A 10 -11.67 -0.32 8.69
CA TYR A 10 -10.87 0.89 8.47
C TYR A 10 -10.98 1.32 7.00
N ARG A 11 -11.41 2.55 6.76
CA ARG A 11 -11.38 3.19 5.44
C ARG A 11 -9.92 3.34 5.02
N GLY A 12 -9.54 2.94 3.87
CA GLY A 12 -8.20 3.14 3.33
C GLY A 12 -8.25 4.03 2.10
N TRP A 13 -7.12 4.23 1.44
CA TRP A 13 -7.06 4.97 0.19
C TRP A 13 -7.95 4.33 -0.89
N ALA A 14 -7.98 3.00 -0.97
CA ALA A 14 -8.75 2.29 -2.00
C ALA A 14 -10.28 2.48 -1.83
N ASP A 15 -10.78 2.51 -0.58
CA ASP A 15 -12.20 2.80 -0.33
C ASP A 15 -12.54 4.26 -0.73
N ARG A 16 -11.60 5.21 -0.57
CA ARG A 16 -11.78 6.62 -0.99
C ARG A 16 -11.84 6.74 -2.51
N VAL A 17 -10.95 6.03 -3.21
CA VAL A 17 -11.00 5.95 -4.68
C VAL A 17 -12.31 5.32 -5.14
N ALA A 18 -12.74 4.22 -4.50
CA ALA A 18 -14.01 3.57 -4.80
C ALA A 18 -15.21 4.50 -4.61
N ASP A 19 -15.22 5.37 -3.58
CA ASP A 19 -16.28 6.36 -3.36
C ASP A 19 -16.39 7.32 -4.56
N VAL A 20 -15.29 7.79 -5.13
CA VAL A 20 -15.28 8.68 -6.29
C VAL A 20 -15.69 7.94 -7.56
N MET A 21 -15.15 6.73 -7.78
CA MET A 21 -15.51 5.90 -8.93
C MET A 21 -17.00 5.59 -8.97
N ALA A 22 -17.60 5.27 -7.81
CA ALA A 22 -19.05 5.01 -7.69
C ALA A 22 -19.90 6.24 -8.00
N THR A 23 -19.39 7.45 -7.76
CA THR A 23 -20.07 8.69 -8.13
C THR A 23 -20.06 8.90 -9.65
N ALA A 24 -18.96 8.52 -10.31
CA ALA A 24 -18.81 8.63 -11.75
C ALA A 24 -19.54 7.51 -12.53
N HIS A 25 -19.70 6.32 -11.91
CA HIS A 25 -20.23 5.11 -12.52
C HIS A 25 -21.30 4.47 -11.61
N PRO A 26 -22.60 4.66 -11.87
CA PRO A 26 -23.68 4.16 -11.01
C PRO A 26 -23.67 2.65 -10.77
N ASP A 27 -23.20 1.87 -11.75
CA ASP A 27 -23.12 0.41 -11.66
C ASP A 27 -21.77 -0.10 -11.12
N PHE A 28 -20.99 0.79 -10.50
CA PHE A 28 -19.65 0.46 -10.00
C PHE A 28 -19.70 -0.60 -8.90
N THR A 29 -18.85 -1.61 -9.05
CA THR A 29 -18.64 -2.65 -8.04
C THR A 29 -17.22 -2.63 -7.51
N TYR A 30 -17.06 -3.00 -6.25
CA TYR A 30 -15.78 -2.94 -5.55
C TYR A 30 -15.49 -4.22 -4.78
N ALA A 31 -14.29 -4.76 -4.95
CA ALA A 31 -13.74 -5.84 -4.14
C ALA A 31 -12.45 -5.37 -3.46
N ASN A 32 -12.15 -5.87 -2.26
CA ASN A 32 -10.91 -5.59 -1.58
C ASN A 32 -10.37 -6.87 -0.92
N LEU A 33 -9.51 -7.55 -1.64
CA LEU A 33 -8.85 -8.79 -1.26
C LEU A 33 -7.63 -8.58 -0.35
N SER A 34 -7.26 -7.33 -0.07
CA SER A 34 -6.03 -6.99 0.63
C SER A 34 -6.03 -7.48 2.07
N ILE A 35 -4.98 -8.23 2.43
CA ILE A 35 -4.68 -8.65 3.80
C ILE A 35 -3.30 -8.13 4.18
N ARG A 36 -3.23 -7.36 5.25
CA ARG A 36 -1.95 -6.80 5.73
C ARG A 36 -0.92 -7.88 6.04
N GLY A 37 0.35 -7.59 5.79
CA GLY A 37 1.46 -8.44 6.22
C GLY A 37 1.67 -9.69 5.37
N LYS A 38 0.89 -9.90 4.30
CA LYS A 38 1.10 -10.97 3.33
C LYS A 38 2.40 -10.75 2.56
N LEU A 39 3.04 -11.85 2.19
CA LEU A 39 4.18 -11.91 1.27
C LEU A 39 3.68 -12.10 -0.16
N VAL A 40 4.50 -11.76 -1.15
CA VAL A 40 4.15 -11.94 -2.57
C VAL A 40 3.72 -13.38 -2.83
N ARG A 41 4.46 -14.37 -2.32
CA ARG A 41 4.10 -15.78 -2.47
C ARG A 41 2.69 -16.09 -1.95
N GLN A 42 2.33 -15.56 -0.78
CA GLN A 42 1.01 -15.77 -0.20
C GLN A 42 -0.09 -15.08 -1.01
N VAL A 43 0.21 -13.91 -1.60
CA VAL A 43 -0.73 -13.23 -2.50
C VAL A 43 -0.94 -14.05 -3.76
N LEU A 44 0.13 -14.61 -4.35
CA LEU A 44 0.04 -15.51 -5.49
C LEU A 44 -0.85 -16.73 -5.21
N ASP A 45 -0.65 -17.37 -4.06
CA ASP A 45 -1.34 -18.61 -3.72
C ASP A 45 -2.81 -18.41 -3.30
N GLU A 46 -3.13 -17.24 -2.70
CA GLU A 46 -4.41 -17.04 -2.02
C GLU A 46 -5.32 -15.96 -2.67
N GLN A 47 -4.77 -15.01 -3.43
CA GLN A 47 -5.52 -13.82 -3.86
C GLN A 47 -5.59 -13.63 -5.38
N ILE A 48 -4.60 -14.09 -6.14
CA ILE A 48 -4.57 -13.85 -7.60
C ILE A 48 -5.77 -14.49 -8.30
N GLU A 49 -6.05 -15.77 -8.05
CA GLU A 49 -7.19 -16.44 -8.68
C GLU A 49 -8.53 -15.80 -8.30
N ALA A 50 -8.68 -15.41 -7.03
CA ALA A 50 -9.87 -14.72 -6.57
C ALA A 50 -10.04 -13.33 -7.22
N ALA A 51 -8.96 -12.64 -7.53
CA ALA A 51 -8.99 -11.38 -8.26
C ALA A 51 -9.34 -11.60 -9.74
N LEU A 52 -8.70 -12.58 -10.39
CA LEU A 52 -8.96 -12.94 -11.80
C LEU A 52 -10.41 -13.34 -12.04
N ALA A 53 -11.01 -14.08 -11.10
CA ALA A 53 -12.41 -14.50 -11.17
C ALA A 53 -13.41 -13.32 -11.19
N GLN A 54 -12.99 -12.11 -10.85
CA GLN A 54 -13.82 -10.91 -10.81
C GLN A 54 -13.59 -9.96 -11.98
N VAL A 55 -12.67 -10.29 -12.88
CA VAL A 55 -12.38 -9.50 -14.07
C VAL A 55 -13.50 -9.65 -15.09
N THR A 56 -14.04 -8.52 -15.53
CA THR A 56 -15.11 -8.47 -16.56
C THR A 56 -14.62 -7.86 -17.88
N GLY A 57 -13.37 -7.45 -17.94
CA GLY A 57 -12.76 -6.86 -19.13
C GLY A 57 -11.88 -5.64 -18.82
N PRO A 58 -11.60 -4.81 -19.82
CA PRO A 58 -10.69 -3.67 -19.73
C PRO A 58 -11.18 -2.57 -18.75
N ASP A 59 -12.48 -2.50 -18.49
CA ASP A 59 -13.06 -1.58 -17.49
C ASP A 59 -12.84 -2.04 -16.05
N THR A 60 -12.27 -3.23 -15.85
CA THR A 60 -11.85 -3.68 -14.51
C THR A 60 -10.50 -3.07 -14.18
N LEU A 61 -10.42 -2.34 -13.06
CA LEU A 61 -9.16 -1.84 -12.51
C LEU A 61 -8.68 -2.76 -11.38
N ILE A 62 -7.48 -3.30 -11.52
CA ILE A 62 -6.81 -4.08 -10.46
C ILE A 62 -5.65 -3.27 -9.90
N SER A 63 -5.75 -2.86 -8.64
CA SER A 63 -4.60 -2.29 -7.92
C SER A 63 -3.80 -3.40 -7.24
N PHE A 64 -2.49 -3.49 -7.49
CA PHE A 64 -1.61 -4.51 -6.94
C PHE A 64 -0.44 -3.87 -6.17
N HIS A 65 -0.43 -4.07 -4.85
CA HIS A 65 0.60 -3.54 -3.97
C HIS A 65 1.07 -4.62 -2.99
N ALA A 66 1.99 -5.47 -3.42
CA ALA A 66 2.64 -6.52 -2.64
C ALA A 66 4.16 -6.35 -2.66
N GLY A 67 4.92 -7.10 -1.87
CA GLY A 67 6.38 -7.17 -1.89
C GLY A 67 7.10 -6.37 -0.81
N ALA A 68 6.57 -5.24 -0.36
CA ALA A 68 7.20 -4.46 0.71
C ALA A 68 7.46 -5.30 1.99
N ASN A 69 6.54 -6.22 2.32
CA ASN A 69 6.70 -7.13 3.46
C ASN A 69 7.84 -8.13 3.26
N ASP A 70 8.12 -8.51 2.03
CA ASP A 70 9.23 -9.41 1.68
C ASP A 70 10.57 -8.70 1.84
N VAL A 71 10.68 -7.50 1.27
CA VAL A 71 11.89 -6.66 1.29
C VAL A 71 12.37 -6.39 2.72
N ILE A 72 11.45 -6.17 3.67
CA ILE A 72 11.80 -5.90 5.08
C ILE A 72 12.18 -7.14 5.89
N ARG A 73 12.15 -8.34 5.31
CA ARG A 73 12.52 -9.55 6.05
C ARG A 73 14.04 -9.79 6.05
N PRO A 74 14.60 -10.31 7.17
CA PRO A 74 16.02 -10.67 7.21
C PRO A 74 16.43 -11.66 6.13
N GLY A 75 15.56 -12.61 5.80
CA GLY A 75 15.77 -13.64 4.77
C GLY A 75 15.35 -13.22 3.36
N TYR A 76 15.26 -11.92 3.04
CA TYR A 76 14.89 -11.44 1.71
C TYR A 76 15.84 -11.96 0.63
N LYS A 77 15.27 -12.67 -0.34
CA LYS A 77 15.94 -13.19 -1.53
C LYS A 77 15.38 -12.46 -2.75
N ALA A 78 16.10 -11.43 -3.21
CA ALA A 78 15.64 -10.54 -4.26
C ALA A 78 15.17 -11.30 -5.50
N GLU A 79 16.02 -12.19 -6.06
CA GLU A 79 15.70 -12.93 -7.28
C GLU A 79 14.36 -13.67 -7.21
N ILE A 80 14.08 -14.33 -6.08
CA ILE A 80 12.83 -15.08 -5.89
C ILE A 80 11.64 -14.14 -5.81
N VAL A 81 11.74 -13.09 -4.98
CA VAL A 81 10.61 -12.18 -4.73
C VAL A 81 10.30 -11.36 -5.97
N LEU A 82 11.32 -10.87 -6.68
CA LEU A 82 11.13 -10.10 -7.91
C LEU A 82 10.52 -10.95 -9.02
N ALA A 83 10.98 -12.21 -9.18
CA ALA A 83 10.37 -13.14 -10.13
C ALA A 83 8.90 -13.43 -9.81
N GLN A 84 8.58 -13.69 -8.53
CA GLN A 84 7.20 -13.91 -8.08
C GLN A 84 6.32 -12.66 -8.28
N TYR A 85 6.85 -11.47 -8.01
CA TYR A 85 6.13 -10.21 -8.24
C TYR A 85 5.82 -10.03 -9.72
N THR A 86 6.83 -10.22 -10.58
CA THR A 86 6.69 -10.11 -12.03
C THR A 86 5.68 -11.11 -12.58
N ASP A 87 5.72 -12.37 -12.12
CA ASP A 87 4.73 -13.40 -12.49
C ASP A 87 3.31 -12.99 -12.12
N ALA A 88 3.10 -12.50 -10.89
CA ALA A 88 1.80 -12.02 -10.43
C ALA A 88 1.26 -10.90 -11.35
N VAL A 89 2.09 -9.90 -11.66
CA VAL A 89 1.69 -8.76 -12.50
C VAL A 89 1.36 -9.22 -13.91
N ARG A 90 2.18 -10.09 -14.51
CA ARG A 90 1.92 -10.63 -15.86
C ARG A 90 0.61 -11.43 -15.92
N ARG A 91 0.33 -12.23 -14.91
CA ARG A 91 -0.93 -12.99 -14.83
C ARG A 91 -2.14 -12.07 -14.70
N LEU A 92 -2.06 -11.04 -13.88
CA LEU A 92 -3.12 -10.03 -13.76
C LEU A 92 -3.32 -9.27 -15.06
N ALA A 93 -2.25 -8.84 -15.72
CA ALA A 93 -2.33 -8.11 -16.99
C ALA A 93 -2.88 -8.97 -18.14
N ALA A 94 -2.55 -10.27 -18.17
CA ALA A 94 -3.07 -11.22 -19.17
C ALA A 94 -4.60 -11.39 -19.10
N SER A 95 -5.26 -10.98 -18.02
CA SER A 95 -6.72 -10.99 -17.89
C SER A 95 -7.42 -9.91 -18.74
N GLY A 96 -6.69 -8.94 -19.27
CA GLY A 96 -7.23 -7.80 -19.99
C GLY A 96 -7.69 -6.65 -19.09
N ALA A 97 -7.58 -6.77 -17.76
CA ALA A 97 -7.87 -5.69 -16.83
C ALA A 97 -6.82 -4.58 -16.91
N THR A 98 -7.21 -3.34 -16.58
CA THR A 98 -6.27 -2.24 -16.33
C THR A 98 -5.54 -2.47 -15.02
N ILE A 99 -4.22 -2.41 -15.02
CA ILE A 99 -3.38 -2.69 -13.85
C ILE A 99 -2.81 -1.39 -13.28
N LEU A 100 -2.95 -1.19 -11.97
CA LEU A 100 -2.33 -0.10 -11.20
C LEU A 100 -1.31 -0.68 -10.23
N LEU A 101 -0.05 -0.30 -10.38
CA LEU A 101 1.07 -0.72 -9.53
C LEU A 101 1.56 0.43 -8.65
N PHE A 102 2.23 0.08 -7.55
CA PHE A 102 2.78 1.04 -6.59
C PHE A 102 4.25 0.77 -6.33
N THR A 103 5.05 1.81 -6.30
CA THR A 103 6.38 1.75 -5.69
C THR A 103 6.29 1.93 -4.17
N VAL A 104 7.36 1.56 -3.48
CA VAL A 104 7.51 1.77 -2.03
C VAL A 104 8.49 2.92 -1.83
N LEU A 105 8.28 3.76 -0.81
CA LEU A 105 9.22 4.83 -0.47
C LEU A 105 10.61 4.27 -0.18
N GLU A 106 11.60 4.69 -0.96
CA GLU A 106 13.00 4.28 -0.84
C GLU A 106 13.71 4.98 0.31
N ARG A 107 13.36 6.25 0.56
CA ARG A 107 14.01 7.09 1.56
C ARG A 107 13.29 7.00 2.90
N THR A 108 13.99 6.50 3.90
CA THR A 108 13.45 6.43 5.28
C THR A 108 13.77 7.65 6.12
N GLY A 109 14.57 8.60 5.61
CA GLY A 109 15.07 9.77 6.35
C GLY A 109 16.03 9.40 7.49
N ASN A 110 16.48 8.14 7.56
CA ASN A 110 17.50 7.66 8.50
C ASN A 110 18.87 7.67 7.83
N SER A 111 19.94 7.55 8.62
CA SER A 111 21.33 7.45 8.15
C SER A 111 21.99 6.19 8.70
N GLY A 112 23.11 5.78 8.07
CA GLY A 112 23.90 4.63 8.48
C GLY A 112 23.71 3.39 7.61
N ARG A 113 24.40 2.29 7.97
CA ARG A 113 24.45 1.04 7.16
C ARG A 113 23.05 0.42 6.95
N SER A 114 22.21 0.44 7.98
CA SER A 114 20.85 -0.11 7.88
C SER A 114 20.02 0.67 6.88
N ALA A 115 20.07 2.01 6.93
CA ALA A 115 19.34 2.87 6.01
C ALA A 115 19.79 2.63 4.56
N LYS A 116 21.11 2.55 4.32
CA LYS A 116 21.65 2.26 2.99
C LYS A 116 21.19 0.89 2.47
N MET A 117 21.24 -0.14 3.30
CA MET A 117 20.74 -1.48 2.93
C MET A 117 19.25 -1.45 2.55
N TRP A 118 18.43 -0.68 3.29
CA TRP A 118 17.02 -0.53 2.99
C TRP A 118 16.79 0.20 1.66
N GLU A 119 17.50 1.29 1.45
CA GLU A 119 17.45 2.05 0.20
C GLU A 119 17.87 1.19 -1.00
N GLU A 120 18.90 0.38 -0.88
CA GLU A 120 19.34 -0.57 -1.92
C GLU A 120 18.25 -1.64 -2.21
N ARG A 121 17.63 -2.22 -1.16
CA ARG A 121 16.60 -3.26 -1.31
C ARG A 121 15.32 -2.70 -1.92
N PHE A 122 14.82 -1.59 -1.40
CA PHE A 122 13.62 -0.94 -1.93
C PHE A 122 13.85 -0.37 -3.32
N GLY A 123 15.00 0.25 -3.58
CA GLY A 123 15.37 0.70 -4.92
C GLY A 123 15.45 -0.44 -5.93
N GLY A 124 16.01 -1.59 -5.54
CA GLY A 124 16.01 -2.80 -6.36
C GLY A 124 14.60 -3.32 -6.67
N PHE A 125 13.74 -3.36 -5.65
CA PHE A 125 12.35 -3.74 -5.80
C PHE A 125 11.60 -2.77 -6.72
N ASN A 126 11.72 -1.47 -6.49
CA ASN A 126 11.02 -0.45 -7.29
C ASN A 126 11.50 -0.42 -8.75
N ARG A 127 12.78 -0.68 -9.02
CA ARG A 127 13.23 -0.85 -10.42
C ARG A 127 12.49 -2.00 -11.12
N ASN A 128 12.28 -3.12 -10.41
CA ASN A 128 11.49 -4.23 -10.96
C ASN A 128 10.01 -3.85 -11.17
N VAL A 129 9.41 -3.12 -10.24
CA VAL A 129 8.03 -2.62 -10.39
C VAL A 129 7.89 -1.76 -11.64
N ARG A 130 8.80 -0.79 -11.83
CA ARG A 130 8.81 0.09 -13.02
C ARG A 130 9.02 -0.70 -14.31
N ALA A 131 9.93 -1.66 -14.30
CA ALA A 131 10.22 -2.48 -15.48
C ALA A 131 9.02 -3.33 -15.90
N VAL A 132 8.36 -4.01 -14.96
CA VAL A 132 7.19 -4.82 -15.30
C VAL A 132 5.98 -3.94 -15.62
N ALA A 133 5.83 -2.76 -15.00
CA ALA A 133 4.79 -1.81 -15.37
C ALA A 133 4.91 -1.38 -16.85
N GLN A 134 6.12 -1.04 -17.27
CA GLN A 134 6.41 -0.70 -18.66
C GLN A 134 6.16 -1.88 -19.60
N GLU A 135 6.54 -3.09 -19.20
CA GLU A 135 6.35 -4.31 -20.00
C GLU A 135 4.88 -4.59 -20.29
N VAL A 136 4.01 -4.45 -19.29
CA VAL A 136 2.59 -4.80 -19.41
C VAL A 136 1.68 -3.60 -19.69
N GLY A 137 2.22 -2.38 -19.80
CA GLY A 137 1.44 -1.15 -19.98
C GLY A 137 0.62 -0.76 -18.75
N ALA A 138 1.09 -1.10 -17.53
CA ALA A 138 0.38 -0.77 -16.28
C ALA A 138 0.56 0.70 -15.91
N ILE A 139 -0.46 1.26 -15.27
CA ILE A 139 -0.40 2.56 -14.58
C ILE A 139 0.50 2.39 -13.36
N ILE A 140 1.35 3.36 -13.06
CA ILE A 140 2.23 3.31 -11.90
C ILE A 140 2.02 4.53 -10.99
N ALA A 141 1.69 4.27 -9.73
CA ALA A 141 1.70 5.26 -8.66
C ALA A 141 3.10 5.27 -8.02
N ASP A 142 3.99 6.13 -8.52
CA ASP A 142 5.38 6.17 -8.05
C ASP A 142 5.53 7.13 -6.87
N ALA A 143 5.62 6.57 -5.67
CA ALA A 143 5.78 7.33 -4.44
C ALA A 143 7.13 8.07 -4.32
N ASN A 144 8.08 7.85 -5.24
CA ASN A 144 9.43 8.41 -5.20
C ASN A 144 9.65 9.56 -6.19
N GLU A 145 8.75 9.75 -7.13
CA GLU A 145 8.78 10.90 -8.05
C GLU A 145 8.42 12.20 -7.34
N GLU A 146 7.59 12.12 -6.31
CA GLU A 146 7.09 13.27 -5.58
C GLU A 146 7.60 13.31 -4.13
N THR A 147 7.97 14.49 -3.66
CA THR A 147 8.33 14.69 -2.24
C THR A 147 7.11 14.68 -1.30
N ALA A 148 5.91 14.74 -1.89
CA ALA A 148 4.63 14.81 -1.20
C ALA A 148 4.40 13.70 -0.16
N PHE A 149 4.99 12.52 -0.36
CA PHE A 149 4.85 11.37 0.53
C PHE A 149 5.97 11.24 1.58
N SER A 150 7.00 12.09 1.54
CA SER A 150 8.18 11.98 2.41
C SER A 150 7.96 12.46 3.85
N ASP A 151 6.86 13.19 4.12
CA ASP A 151 6.58 13.72 5.45
C ASP A 151 6.08 12.62 6.41
N LYS A 152 6.80 12.44 7.52
CA LYS A 152 6.46 11.43 8.54
C LYS A 152 5.11 11.64 9.21
N ARG A 153 4.52 12.84 9.10
CA ARG A 153 3.18 13.16 9.62
C ARG A 153 2.06 12.45 8.88
N PHE A 154 2.33 11.87 7.71
CA PHE A 154 1.39 10.99 7.00
C PHE A 154 1.41 9.56 7.52
N LEU A 155 2.33 9.23 8.43
CA LEU A 155 2.41 7.91 9.02
C LEU A 155 1.67 7.86 10.36
N ALA A 156 1.17 6.68 10.67
CA ALA A 156 0.60 6.35 11.95
C ALA A 156 1.67 6.24 13.05
N PHE A 157 1.25 6.03 14.29
CA PHE A 157 2.16 5.86 15.43
C PHE A 157 3.19 4.76 15.21
N ASP A 158 2.86 3.73 14.43
CA ASP A 158 3.79 2.64 14.12
C ASP A 158 4.94 3.05 13.18
N ARG A 159 4.91 4.26 12.63
CA ARG A 159 5.91 4.85 11.71
C ARG A 159 6.11 4.04 10.42
N LEU A 160 5.15 3.22 10.08
CA LEU A 160 5.21 2.32 8.93
C LEU A 160 3.98 2.45 8.03
N HIS A 161 2.79 2.50 8.62
CA HIS A 161 1.54 2.57 7.89
C HIS A 161 1.04 4.00 7.80
N LEU A 162 0.29 4.30 6.74
CA LEU A 162 -0.36 5.58 6.56
C LEU A 162 -1.42 5.82 7.65
N ASN A 163 -1.56 7.05 8.10
CA ASN A 163 -2.72 7.54 8.85
C ASN A 163 -3.81 8.05 7.90
N ALA A 164 -4.89 8.63 8.42
CA ALA A 164 -6.00 9.15 7.62
C ALA A 164 -5.55 10.13 6.54
N MET A 165 -4.72 11.14 6.89
CA MET A 165 -4.19 12.12 5.93
C MET A 165 -3.31 11.46 4.86
N GLY A 166 -2.50 10.46 5.24
CA GLY A 166 -1.68 9.72 4.29
C GLY A 166 -2.52 8.88 3.33
N HIS A 167 -3.60 8.26 3.81
CA HIS A 167 -4.55 7.53 2.97
C HIS A 167 -5.30 8.46 2.01
N GLU A 168 -5.70 9.64 2.46
CA GLU A 168 -6.34 10.66 1.64
C GLU A 168 -5.40 11.11 0.52
N ARG A 169 -4.16 11.45 0.85
CA ARG A 169 -3.15 11.88 -0.12
C ARG A 169 -2.86 10.80 -1.19
N VAL A 170 -2.77 9.53 -0.78
CA VAL A 170 -2.62 8.42 -1.75
C VAL A 170 -3.85 8.27 -2.62
N ALA A 171 -5.05 8.46 -2.07
CA ALA A 171 -6.28 8.40 -2.85
C ALA A 171 -6.31 9.49 -3.93
N ASP A 172 -5.97 10.74 -3.57
CA ASP A 172 -5.93 11.86 -4.52
C ASP A 172 -4.88 11.64 -5.62
N ALA A 173 -3.70 11.14 -5.26
CA ALA A 173 -2.67 10.78 -6.24
C ALA A 173 -3.14 9.69 -7.22
N VAL A 174 -3.87 8.69 -6.74
CA VAL A 174 -4.43 7.62 -7.58
C VAL A 174 -5.56 8.17 -8.46
N LEU A 175 -6.44 9.00 -7.92
CA LEU A 175 -7.54 9.63 -8.67
C LEU A 175 -7.01 10.48 -9.81
N GLU A 176 -5.94 11.24 -9.60
CA GLU A 176 -5.28 12.00 -10.65
C GLU A 176 -4.73 11.10 -11.77
N LEU A 177 -4.08 9.98 -11.40
CA LEU A 177 -3.58 9.00 -12.39
C LEU A 177 -4.69 8.33 -13.20
N LEU A 178 -5.90 8.29 -12.65
CA LEU A 178 -7.10 7.73 -13.30
C LEU A 178 -7.95 8.78 -14.01
N ASP A 179 -7.48 10.04 -14.08
CA ASP A 179 -8.22 11.18 -14.65
C ASP A 179 -9.63 11.37 -14.02
N LEU A 180 -9.74 11.14 -12.71
CA LEU A 180 -10.95 11.31 -11.91
C LEU A 180 -10.86 12.56 -11.04
N PRO A 181 -11.98 13.09 -10.52
CA PRO A 181 -11.96 14.24 -9.62
C PRO A 181 -11.11 13.99 -8.37
N PHE A 182 -10.18 14.88 -8.07
CA PHE A 182 -9.26 14.80 -6.91
C PHE A 182 -8.99 16.16 -6.31
N ASN A 183 -8.45 16.22 -5.09
CA ASN A 183 -7.98 17.44 -4.46
C ASN A 183 -6.58 17.80 -4.98
N THR A 184 -6.45 18.89 -5.72
CA THR A 184 -5.18 19.33 -6.33
C THR A 184 -4.11 19.72 -5.31
N GLU A 185 -4.49 20.01 -4.06
CA GLU A 185 -3.57 20.38 -2.97
C GLU A 185 -2.80 19.16 -2.40
N TRP A 186 -3.07 17.95 -2.88
CA TRP A 186 -2.41 16.75 -2.34
C TRP A 186 -0.86 16.79 -2.49
N ARG A 187 -0.34 17.54 -3.45
CA ARG A 187 1.11 17.74 -3.64
C ARG A 187 1.70 18.77 -2.70
N GLU A 188 0.89 19.66 -2.12
CA GLU A 188 1.38 20.73 -1.29
C GLU A 188 2.04 20.19 -0.02
N PRO A 189 3.23 20.73 0.35
CA PRO A 189 3.87 20.34 1.59
C PRO A 189 3.03 20.77 2.78
N LEU A 190 3.01 19.94 3.83
CA LEU A 190 2.37 20.36 5.07
C LEU A 190 3.06 21.59 5.66
N PRO A 191 2.32 22.48 6.33
CA PRO A 191 2.90 23.60 7.04
C PRO A 191 4.06 23.17 7.97
N PRO A 192 5.08 24.00 8.19
CA PRO A 192 6.20 23.65 9.07
C PRO A 192 5.72 23.12 10.42
N ALA A 193 6.24 21.97 10.83
CA ALA A 193 5.91 21.39 12.13
C ALA A 193 6.45 22.27 13.26
N LYS A 194 5.65 22.45 14.32
CA LYS A 194 6.13 23.11 15.53
C LYS A 194 7.32 22.33 16.11
N PRO A 195 8.39 23.00 16.55
CA PRO A 195 9.52 22.32 17.15
C PRO A 195 9.12 21.61 18.44
N GLU A 196 9.40 20.32 18.52
CA GLU A 196 9.14 19.52 19.72
C GLU A 196 10.37 19.48 20.61
N PRO A 197 10.23 19.54 21.95
CA PRO A 197 11.32 19.39 22.89
C PRO A 197 12.10 18.07 22.67
N LYS A 198 13.42 18.10 22.76
CA LYS A 198 14.27 16.93 22.59
C LYS A 198 13.87 15.78 23.53
N LEU A 199 13.58 16.09 24.79
CA LEU A 199 13.15 15.11 25.79
C LEU A 199 11.85 14.41 25.35
N PHE A 200 10.88 15.14 24.85
CA PHE A 200 9.61 14.58 24.34
C PHE A 200 9.87 13.58 23.21
N LYS A 201 10.72 13.92 22.23
CA LYS A 201 11.10 13.01 21.14
C LYS A 201 11.74 11.72 21.64
N VAL A 202 12.58 11.82 22.66
CA VAL A 202 13.21 10.64 23.28
C VAL A 202 12.17 9.75 23.96
N VAL A 203 11.30 10.34 24.78
CA VAL A 203 10.22 9.60 25.47
C VAL A 203 9.29 8.91 24.48
N VAL A 204 8.83 9.62 23.45
CA VAL A 204 7.97 9.04 22.39
C VAL A 204 8.69 7.91 21.66
N SER A 205 10.00 8.02 21.42
CA SER A 205 10.76 6.96 20.76
C SER A 205 10.94 5.72 21.64
N ILE A 206 11.13 5.87 22.95
CA ILE A 206 11.18 4.76 23.90
C ILE A 206 9.81 4.07 23.98
N LEU A 207 8.73 4.84 24.12
CA LEU A 207 7.37 4.31 24.12
C LEU A 207 7.07 3.55 22.83
N TRP A 208 7.40 4.11 21.68
CA TRP A 208 7.26 3.44 20.38
C TRP A 208 8.03 2.11 20.34
N PHE A 209 9.28 2.11 20.83
CA PHE A 209 10.09 0.89 20.85
C PHE A 209 9.44 -0.21 21.70
N ILE A 210 9.00 0.13 22.91
CA ILE A 210 8.42 -0.84 23.86
C ILE A 210 7.05 -1.32 23.38
N THR A 211 6.19 -0.41 22.91
CA THR A 211 4.78 -0.73 22.59
C THR A 211 4.59 -1.29 21.18
N PHE A 212 5.49 -0.98 20.26
CA PHE A 212 5.36 -1.39 18.87
C PHE A 212 6.55 -2.23 18.37
N ALA A 213 7.78 -1.71 18.39
CA ALA A 213 8.91 -2.36 17.76
C ALA A 213 9.26 -3.70 18.43
N LEU A 214 9.34 -3.76 19.75
CA LEU A 214 9.66 -4.97 20.50
C LEU A 214 8.60 -6.08 20.32
N PRO A 215 7.29 -5.84 20.46
CA PRO A 215 6.25 -6.82 20.15
C PRO A 215 6.25 -7.26 18.68
N TRP A 216 6.57 -6.35 17.76
CA TRP A 216 6.68 -6.68 16.36
C TRP A 216 7.85 -7.64 16.08
N MET A 217 9.05 -7.34 16.62
CA MET A 217 10.22 -8.22 16.50
C MET A 217 9.95 -9.59 17.14
N TRP A 218 9.32 -9.64 18.29
CA TRP A 218 8.96 -10.88 18.98
C TRP A 218 8.01 -11.76 18.14
N ARG A 219 6.97 -11.16 17.54
CA ARG A 219 6.10 -11.90 16.62
C ARG A 219 6.86 -12.43 15.42
N ARG A 220 7.76 -11.63 14.84
CA ARG A 220 8.59 -12.04 13.70
C ARG A 220 9.54 -13.19 14.04
N ALA A 221 10.16 -13.17 15.21
CA ALA A 221 11.01 -14.27 15.69
C ALA A 221 10.24 -15.59 15.83
N ARG A 222 8.92 -15.50 16.07
CA ARG A 222 8.00 -16.66 16.13
C ARG A 222 7.35 -17.03 14.79
N GLY A 223 7.81 -16.48 13.69
CA GLY A 223 7.23 -16.71 12.36
C GLY A 223 5.84 -16.12 12.13
N LYS A 224 5.30 -15.34 13.10
CA LYS A 224 3.96 -14.78 13.00
C LYS A 224 3.95 -13.46 12.20
N SER A 225 2.91 -13.32 11.36
CA SER A 225 2.61 -12.10 10.62
C SER A 225 1.52 -11.26 11.32
N SER A 226 1.46 -9.99 11.02
CA SER A 226 0.36 -9.12 11.46
C SER A 226 -0.95 -9.40 10.70
N GLY A 227 -0.90 -10.20 9.65
CA GLY A 227 -2.04 -10.64 8.85
C GLY A 227 -2.63 -11.99 9.27
N ASP A 228 -1.95 -12.72 10.17
CA ASP A 228 -2.42 -14.04 10.59
C ASP A 228 -3.80 -13.95 11.26
N GLY A 229 -4.72 -14.82 10.83
CA GLY A 229 -6.10 -14.84 11.32
C GLY A 229 -6.97 -13.65 10.86
N ARG A 230 -6.53 -12.89 9.85
CA ARG A 230 -7.32 -11.80 9.25
C ARG A 230 -7.88 -12.23 7.91
N SER A 231 -9.11 -11.78 7.64
CA SER A 231 -9.76 -11.84 6.33
C SER A 231 -9.62 -10.51 5.59
N CYS A 232 -9.82 -10.53 4.29
CA CYS A 232 -9.99 -9.33 3.47
C CYS A 232 -11.35 -8.66 3.76
N LYS A 233 -11.49 -7.40 3.35
CA LYS A 233 -12.73 -6.63 3.63
C LYS A 233 -13.91 -7.11 2.78
N TYR A 234 -13.70 -7.20 1.48
CA TYR A 234 -14.71 -7.47 0.47
C TYR A 234 -14.17 -8.51 -0.50
N PRO A 235 -14.33 -9.81 -0.18
CA PRO A 235 -13.75 -10.90 -0.98
C PRO A 235 -14.39 -11.06 -2.35
N ILE A 236 -15.62 -10.58 -2.51
CA ILE A 236 -16.40 -10.59 -3.75
C ILE A 236 -16.78 -9.16 -4.07
N ALA A 237 -16.87 -8.82 -5.36
CA ALA A 237 -17.29 -7.51 -5.81
C ALA A 237 -18.74 -7.24 -5.34
N ILE A 238 -18.91 -6.11 -4.70
CA ILE A 238 -20.19 -5.62 -4.17
C ILE A 238 -20.50 -4.29 -4.83
N HIS A 239 -21.79 -3.97 -4.99
CA HIS A 239 -22.20 -2.64 -5.41
C HIS A 239 -21.72 -1.61 -4.39
N TRP A 240 -21.09 -0.53 -4.85
CA TRP A 240 -20.52 0.50 -3.97
C TRP A 240 -21.15 1.85 -4.25
N PRO A 241 -21.43 2.71 -3.23
CA PRO A 241 -21.23 2.45 -1.80
C PRO A 241 -22.26 1.44 -1.24
N LEU A 242 -21.92 0.81 -0.11
CA LEU A 242 -22.85 -0.09 0.58
C LEU A 242 -24.09 0.70 1.05
N ASN A 243 -25.26 0.32 0.60
CA ASN A 243 -26.53 0.75 1.18
C ASN A 243 -26.78 -0.12 2.42
N LEU A 244 -26.61 0.46 3.60
CA LEU A 244 -26.92 -0.17 4.89
C LEU A 244 -28.29 0.36 5.37
N ASP A 245 -29.33 0.18 4.54
CA ASP A 245 -30.71 0.42 4.97
C ASP A 245 -31.20 -0.72 5.89
#